data_fbdea85cd4df2f59593730822eba23d8
#
_entry.id   fbdea85cd4df2f59593730822eba23d8
#
_cell.length_a   1.000
_cell.length_b   1.000
_cell.length_c   1.000
_cell.angle_alpha   90.00
_cell.angle_beta   90.00
_cell.angle_gamma   90.00
#
_symmetry.space_group_name_H-M   'P 1'
#
loop_
_entity.id
_entity.type
_entity.pdbx_description
1 polymer ?
#
loop_
_entity_poly.entity_id
_entity_poly.type
_entity_poly.pdbx_seq_one_letter_code
_entity_poly.pdbx_strand_id
1 'polypeptide(L)'
;MCIRDRDETWFCIRVAYTNKLELLKWIREEKKCEWDYRTIKAAAIQGNLEMIKYCVANECPMNEWAWACAEAAENGHLECLEYLHEDAKAPWDFWTASLAAQSGHLHILEYLVERKYDEYAEFSCSNAAENGHLDCLKYLRETVKAPWNAQAVRYAHQNNHPKCLQYLLDNDCPLPQGWRYEHGELHTS
;
A
#
# COMPACT_ATOMS: atom_id res chain seq x y z
N MET A 1 25.61 28.73 16.86
CA MET A 1 25.89 27.43 16.20
C MET A 1 24.54 26.82 15.88
N CYS A 2 24.13 26.95 14.61
CA CYS A 2 22.77 26.71 14.16
C CYS A 2 22.38 25.23 14.21
N ILE A 3 21.39 24.92 15.02
CA ILE A 3 20.54 23.74 14.94
C ILE A 3 19.54 24.04 13.80
N ARG A 4 20.00 24.03 12.52
CA ARG A 4 19.18 24.59 11.44
C ARG A 4 18.66 23.61 10.37
N ASP A 5 19.11 22.38 10.23
CA ASP A 5 18.84 21.67 8.97
C ASP A 5 18.18 20.29 9.06
N ARG A 6 17.82 19.76 10.23
CA ARG A 6 17.09 18.49 10.34
C ARG A 6 15.75 18.57 11.07
N ASP A 7 15.51 19.65 11.81
CA ASP A 7 14.31 19.78 12.66
C ASP A 7 13.13 20.46 11.97
N GLU A 8 13.34 21.25 10.91
CA GLU A 8 12.29 22.04 10.28
C GLU A 8 11.38 21.21 9.37
N THR A 9 11.94 20.33 8.54
CA THR A 9 11.16 19.41 7.68
C THR A 9 10.29 18.48 8.52
N TRP A 10 10.80 18.03 9.67
CA TRP A 10 10.08 17.18 10.61
C TRP A 10 8.78 17.83 11.15
N PHE A 11 8.75 19.15 11.29
CA PHE A 11 7.55 19.87 11.71
C PHE A 11 6.40 19.73 10.69
N CYS A 12 6.67 19.94 9.40
CA CYS A 12 5.68 19.77 8.35
C CYS A 12 5.16 18.33 8.29
N ILE A 13 6.04 17.34 8.43
CA ILE A 13 5.68 15.91 8.48
C ILE A 13 4.74 15.63 9.65
N ARG A 14 5.09 16.08 10.86
CA ARG A 14 4.25 15.87 12.05
C ARG A 14 2.88 16.52 11.93
N VAL A 15 2.84 17.72 11.40
CA VAL A 15 1.57 18.42 11.17
C VAL A 15 0.72 17.68 10.15
N ALA A 16 1.32 17.15 9.09
CA ALA A 16 0.61 16.33 8.12
C ALA A 16 -0.02 15.07 8.77
N TYR A 17 0.72 14.39 9.65
CA TYR A 17 0.17 13.28 10.44
C TYR A 17 -0.99 13.68 11.39
N THR A 18 -1.09 14.94 11.80
CA THR A 18 -2.25 15.40 12.60
C THR A 18 -3.48 15.72 11.77
N ASN A 19 -3.39 15.58 10.45
CA ASN A 19 -4.47 15.85 9.50
C ASN A 19 -4.99 17.31 9.52
N LYS A 20 -4.15 18.28 9.92
CA LYS A 20 -4.53 19.70 10.07
C LYS A 20 -3.95 20.55 8.94
N LEU A 21 -4.67 20.61 7.82
CA LEU A 21 -4.23 21.39 6.64
C LEU A 21 -3.94 22.86 6.95
N GLU A 22 -4.82 23.53 7.68
CA GLU A 22 -4.65 24.96 7.99
C GLU A 22 -3.39 25.22 8.84
N LEU A 23 -3.02 24.28 9.71
CA LEU A 23 -1.77 24.37 10.45
C LEU A 23 -0.55 24.15 9.53
N LEU A 24 -0.65 23.23 8.56
CA LEU A 24 0.41 23.01 7.57
C LEU A 24 0.61 24.29 6.72
N LYS A 25 -0.47 24.90 6.25
CA LYS A 25 -0.42 26.17 5.52
C LYS A 25 0.28 27.25 6.35
N TRP A 26 -0.15 27.45 7.58
CA TRP A 26 0.42 28.43 8.48
C TRP A 26 1.92 28.26 8.70
N ILE A 27 2.41 27.05 8.96
CA ILE A 27 3.86 26.80 9.17
C ILE A 27 4.65 26.98 7.87
N ARG A 28 4.05 26.69 6.70
CA ARG A 28 4.68 26.95 5.41
C ARG A 28 4.73 28.43 5.04
N GLU A 29 3.62 29.13 5.18
CA GLU A 29 3.47 30.50 4.71
C GLU A 29 4.07 31.52 5.68
N GLU A 30 3.83 31.35 6.99
CA GLU A 30 4.27 32.31 8.03
C GLU A 30 5.64 31.95 8.61
N LYS A 31 5.91 30.69 8.85
CA LYS A 31 7.17 30.23 9.46
C LYS A 31 8.23 29.84 8.44
N LYS A 32 7.87 29.73 7.16
CA LYS A 32 8.76 29.33 6.07
C LYS A 32 9.48 27.99 6.35
N CYS A 33 8.85 27.12 7.16
CA CYS A 33 9.41 25.79 7.44
C CYS A 33 9.58 24.99 6.15
N GLU A 34 10.71 24.34 6.00
CA GLU A 34 10.95 23.44 4.86
C GLU A 34 10.13 22.16 4.98
N TRP A 35 9.88 21.50 3.87
CA TRP A 35 9.24 20.22 3.77
C TRP A 35 9.92 19.31 2.74
N ASP A 36 9.59 18.04 2.77
CA ASP A 36 10.04 17.05 1.78
C ASP A 36 8.91 16.06 1.43
N TYR A 37 9.22 15.08 0.59
CA TYR A 37 8.28 14.04 0.15
C TYR A 37 7.55 13.33 1.31
N ARG A 38 8.13 13.28 2.51
CA ARG A 38 7.51 12.65 3.69
C ARG A 38 6.26 13.40 4.16
N THR A 39 6.14 14.69 3.85
CA THR A 39 4.94 15.47 4.14
C THR A 39 3.76 14.98 3.31
N ILE A 40 3.96 14.79 2.00
CA ILE A 40 2.89 14.29 1.12
C ILE A 40 2.59 12.81 1.40
N LYS A 41 3.61 12.01 1.75
CA LYS A 41 3.44 10.65 2.23
C LYS A 41 2.53 10.61 3.48
N ALA A 42 2.77 11.46 4.46
CA ALA A 42 1.95 11.57 5.66
C ALA A 42 0.50 11.99 5.34
N ALA A 43 0.30 12.89 4.39
CA ALA A 43 -1.02 13.28 3.91
C ALA A 43 -1.74 12.10 3.22
N ALA A 44 -1.03 11.29 2.46
CA ALA A 44 -1.55 10.09 1.80
C ALA A 44 -1.98 9.02 2.81
N ILE A 45 -1.19 8.80 3.87
CA ILE A 45 -1.55 7.92 4.99
C ILE A 45 -2.86 8.37 5.66
N GLN A 46 -3.07 9.67 5.79
CA GLN A 46 -4.26 10.24 6.43
C GLN A 46 -5.46 10.37 5.49
N GLY A 47 -5.32 10.06 4.20
CA GLY A 47 -6.37 10.23 3.21
C GLY A 47 -6.78 11.70 2.97
N ASN A 48 -5.89 12.64 3.27
CA ASN A 48 -6.20 14.06 3.14
C ASN A 48 -5.88 14.57 1.74
N LEU A 49 -6.84 14.38 0.83
CA LEU A 49 -6.72 14.81 -0.57
C LEU A 49 -6.41 16.32 -0.70
N GLU A 50 -7.05 17.17 0.10
CA GLU A 50 -6.83 18.61 0.04
C GLU A 50 -5.41 19.00 0.51
N MET A 51 -4.85 18.26 1.47
CA MET A 51 -3.46 18.44 1.89
C MET A 51 -2.48 17.97 0.80
N ILE A 52 -2.77 16.87 0.13
CA ILE A 52 -1.99 16.39 -1.01
C ILE A 52 -2.00 17.44 -2.12
N LYS A 53 -3.18 17.95 -2.51
CA LYS A 53 -3.32 19.01 -3.50
C LYS A 53 -2.52 20.25 -3.13
N TYR A 54 -2.58 20.68 -1.87
CA TYR A 54 -1.80 21.81 -1.38
C TYR A 54 -0.30 21.55 -1.49
N CYS A 55 0.18 20.35 -1.14
CA CYS A 55 1.59 19.98 -1.28
C CYS A 55 2.05 20.02 -2.74
N VAL A 56 1.25 19.46 -3.66
CA VAL A 56 1.54 19.45 -5.10
C VAL A 56 1.58 20.88 -5.66
N ALA A 57 0.57 21.68 -5.37
CA ALA A 57 0.46 23.07 -5.86
C ALA A 57 1.58 23.99 -5.37
N ASN A 58 2.22 23.64 -4.24
CA ASN A 58 3.32 24.42 -3.64
C ASN A 58 4.68 23.73 -3.78
N GLU A 59 4.84 22.88 -4.79
CA GLU A 59 6.13 22.29 -5.20
C GLU A 59 6.81 21.48 -4.08
N CYS A 60 6.03 20.70 -3.31
CA CYS A 60 6.63 19.74 -2.38
C CYS A 60 7.53 18.77 -3.16
N PRO A 61 8.78 18.50 -2.71
CA PRO A 61 9.71 17.65 -3.44
C PRO A 61 9.15 16.29 -3.81
N MET A 62 9.39 15.84 -5.06
CA MET A 62 8.72 14.69 -5.70
C MET A 62 9.55 13.39 -5.73
N ASN A 63 10.76 13.40 -5.21
CA ASN A 63 11.77 12.37 -5.47
C ASN A 63 11.41 10.94 -5.00
N GLU A 64 10.36 10.75 -4.20
CA GLU A 64 9.92 9.43 -3.73
C GLU A 64 8.39 9.30 -3.67
N TRP A 65 7.69 9.85 -4.64
CA TRP A 65 6.21 9.85 -4.66
C TRP A 65 5.56 8.48 -4.85
N ALA A 66 6.30 7.48 -5.34
CA ALA A 66 5.82 6.10 -5.38
C ALA A 66 5.36 5.63 -4.00
N TRP A 67 6.05 6.04 -2.94
CA TRP A 67 5.63 5.77 -1.57
C TRP A 67 4.31 6.44 -1.18
N ALA A 68 3.98 7.62 -1.72
CA ALA A 68 2.70 8.26 -1.45
C ALA A 68 1.54 7.47 -2.07
N CYS A 69 1.72 6.94 -3.29
CA CYS A 69 0.75 6.04 -3.92
C CYS A 69 0.59 4.73 -3.12
N ALA A 70 1.71 4.13 -2.71
CA ALA A 70 1.71 2.90 -1.92
C ALA A 70 1.00 3.08 -0.57
N GLU A 71 1.26 4.18 0.15
CA GLU A 71 0.61 4.50 1.42
C GLU A 71 -0.89 4.82 1.25
N ALA A 72 -1.27 5.54 0.20
CA ALA A 72 -2.68 5.75 -0.12
C ALA A 72 -3.39 4.41 -0.36
N ALA A 73 -2.74 3.50 -1.06
CA ALA A 73 -3.25 2.16 -1.35
C ALA A 73 -3.33 1.28 -0.08
N GLU A 74 -2.32 1.33 0.80
CA GLU A 74 -2.29 0.61 2.08
C GLU A 74 -3.43 1.02 3.01
N ASN A 75 -3.79 2.31 2.99
CA ASN A 75 -4.83 2.85 3.84
C ASN A 75 -6.20 2.96 3.16
N GLY A 76 -6.36 2.47 1.93
CA GLY A 76 -7.63 2.41 1.20
C GLY A 76 -8.15 3.75 0.68
N HIS A 77 -7.28 4.74 0.54
CA HIS A 77 -7.63 6.10 0.14
C HIS A 77 -7.61 6.26 -1.39
N LEU A 78 -8.64 5.72 -2.06
CA LEU A 78 -8.74 5.68 -3.52
C LEU A 78 -8.62 7.08 -4.16
N GLU A 79 -9.37 8.06 -3.67
CA GLU A 79 -9.34 9.43 -4.22
C GLU A 79 -7.94 10.06 -4.15
N CYS A 80 -7.18 9.76 -3.10
CA CYS A 80 -5.79 10.21 -2.97
C CYS A 80 -4.89 9.52 -3.99
N LEU A 81 -5.04 8.21 -4.17
CA LEU A 81 -4.29 7.44 -5.15
C LEU A 81 -4.59 7.91 -6.58
N GLU A 82 -5.86 8.12 -6.91
CA GLU A 82 -6.31 8.66 -8.19
C GLU A 82 -5.63 10.01 -8.49
N TYR A 83 -5.75 10.96 -7.57
CA TYR A 83 -5.15 12.27 -7.75
C TYR A 83 -3.62 12.21 -7.89
N LEU A 84 -2.95 11.44 -7.03
CA LEU A 84 -1.50 11.28 -7.08
C LEU A 84 -1.05 10.73 -8.43
N HIS A 85 -1.72 9.70 -8.95
CA HIS A 85 -1.34 9.08 -10.20
C HIS A 85 -1.80 9.87 -11.43
N GLU A 86 -3.09 10.26 -11.47
CA GLU A 86 -3.69 10.84 -12.67
C GLU A 86 -3.36 12.33 -12.86
N ASP A 87 -3.38 13.12 -11.78
CA ASP A 87 -3.17 14.57 -11.84
C ASP A 87 -1.73 14.95 -11.54
N ALA A 88 -1.18 14.47 -10.44
CA ALA A 88 0.16 14.78 -10.00
C ALA A 88 1.26 13.98 -10.72
N LYS A 89 0.86 12.95 -11.52
CA LYS A 89 1.78 12.07 -12.27
C LYS A 89 2.81 11.36 -11.41
N ALA A 90 2.44 11.08 -10.15
CA ALA A 90 3.26 10.27 -9.26
C ALA A 90 3.39 8.84 -9.84
N PRO A 91 4.60 8.27 -9.88
CA PRO A 91 4.75 6.87 -10.25
C PRO A 91 4.11 5.99 -9.18
N TRP A 92 3.61 4.86 -9.57
CA TRP A 92 3.33 3.74 -8.69
C TRP A 92 4.31 2.60 -8.96
N ASP A 93 4.43 1.68 -8.03
CA ASP A 93 5.31 0.54 -8.13
C ASP A 93 4.61 -0.72 -7.59
N PHE A 94 5.32 -1.84 -7.58
CA PHE A 94 4.80 -3.11 -7.10
C PHE A 94 4.30 -3.09 -5.62
N TRP A 95 4.74 -2.12 -4.82
CA TRP A 95 4.24 -1.95 -3.45
C TRP A 95 2.80 -1.47 -3.43
N THR A 96 2.35 -0.70 -4.41
CA THR A 96 0.99 -0.18 -4.47
C THR A 96 -0.05 -1.31 -4.42
N ALA A 97 0.07 -2.31 -5.30
CA ALA A 97 -0.82 -3.46 -5.29
C ALA A 97 -0.62 -4.38 -4.08
N SER A 98 0.64 -4.54 -3.64
CA SER A 98 0.98 -5.45 -2.55
C SER A 98 0.47 -4.96 -1.20
N LEU A 99 0.58 -3.66 -0.92
CA LEU A 99 0.07 -3.05 0.31
C LEU A 99 -1.46 -2.95 0.31
N ALA A 100 -2.09 -2.66 -0.85
CA ALA A 100 -3.54 -2.76 -0.99
C ALA A 100 -4.04 -4.19 -0.66
N ALA A 101 -3.35 -5.20 -1.16
CA ALA A 101 -3.67 -6.61 -0.88
C ALA A 101 -3.44 -6.99 0.59
N GLN A 102 -2.35 -6.48 1.19
CA GLN A 102 -2.01 -6.66 2.60
C GLN A 102 -3.08 -6.12 3.54
N SER A 103 -3.67 -4.99 3.19
CA SER A 103 -4.68 -4.30 4.01
C SER A 103 -6.13 -4.61 3.60
N GLY A 104 -6.34 -5.46 2.59
CA GLY A 104 -7.66 -5.93 2.18
C GLY A 104 -8.47 -4.94 1.34
N HIS A 105 -7.81 -3.99 0.70
CA HIS A 105 -8.48 -2.95 -0.08
C HIS A 105 -8.74 -3.41 -1.52
N LEU A 106 -9.74 -4.28 -1.69
CA LEU A 106 -10.14 -4.82 -3.00
C LEU A 106 -10.43 -3.72 -4.03
N HIS A 107 -11.14 -2.66 -3.64
CA HIS A 107 -11.47 -1.53 -4.53
C HIS A 107 -10.23 -0.82 -5.11
N ILE A 108 -9.11 -0.82 -4.38
CA ILE A 108 -7.82 -0.32 -4.90
C ILE A 108 -7.28 -1.27 -5.97
N LEU A 109 -7.34 -2.59 -5.74
CA LEU A 109 -6.90 -3.57 -6.73
C LEU A 109 -7.75 -3.51 -8.01
N GLU A 110 -9.05 -3.30 -7.87
CA GLU A 110 -9.98 -3.10 -8.99
C GLU A 110 -9.59 -1.86 -9.80
N TYR A 111 -9.35 -0.74 -9.15
CA TYR A 111 -8.88 0.48 -9.78
C TYR A 111 -7.56 0.29 -10.52
N LEU A 112 -6.56 -0.39 -9.91
CA LEU A 112 -5.28 -0.67 -10.55
C LEU A 112 -5.45 -1.47 -11.86
N VAL A 113 -6.32 -2.47 -11.86
CA VAL A 113 -6.63 -3.26 -13.07
C VAL A 113 -7.28 -2.40 -14.15
N GLU A 114 -8.24 -1.53 -13.81
CA GLU A 114 -8.86 -0.59 -14.73
C GLU A 114 -7.84 0.35 -15.39
N ARG A 115 -6.81 0.73 -14.67
CA ARG A 115 -5.70 1.57 -15.16
C ARG A 115 -4.56 0.79 -15.80
N LYS A 116 -4.75 -0.52 -16.06
CA LYS A 116 -3.76 -1.40 -16.71
C LYS A 116 -2.43 -1.50 -15.96
N TYR A 117 -2.50 -1.44 -14.64
CA TYR A 117 -1.35 -1.76 -13.81
C TYR A 117 -0.93 -3.22 -14.04
N ASP A 118 0.36 -3.48 -14.22
CA ASP A 118 0.91 -4.80 -14.57
C ASP A 118 2.08 -5.27 -13.68
N GLU A 119 2.46 -4.48 -12.66
CA GLU A 119 3.58 -4.80 -11.77
C GLU A 119 3.17 -5.64 -10.55
N TYR A 120 2.36 -6.69 -10.75
CA TYR A 120 1.94 -7.58 -9.67
C TYR A 120 3.04 -8.57 -9.30
N ALA A 121 3.51 -8.49 -8.05
CA ALA A 121 4.52 -9.39 -7.52
C ALA A 121 3.91 -10.61 -6.82
N GLU A 122 4.69 -11.70 -6.68
CA GLU A 122 4.28 -12.93 -5.98
C GLU A 122 3.80 -12.66 -4.54
N PHE A 123 4.39 -11.68 -3.88
CA PHE A 123 4.03 -11.35 -2.51
C PHE A 123 2.70 -10.61 -2.38
N SER A 124 2.09 -10.11 -3.46
CA SER A 124 0.73 -9.56 -3.39
C SER A 124 -0.27 -10.64 -2.93
N CYS A 125 -0.18 -11.85 -3.50
CA CYS A 125 -0.99 -12.99 -3.05
C CYS A 125 -0.60 -13.46 -1.64
N SER A 126 0.70 -13.48 -1.32
CA SER A 126 1.18 -13.89 0.00
C SER A 126 0.73 -12.92 1.08
N ASN A 127 0.77 -11.61 0.84
CA ASN A 127 0.32 -10.58 1.77
C ASN A 127 -1.19 -10.64 2.03
N ALA A 128 -2.00 -10.85 0.97
CA ALA A 128 -3.44 -11.07 1.12
C ALA A 128 -3.73 -12.32 1.98
N ALA A 129 -2.98 -13.40 1.74
CA ALA A 129 -3.14 -14.66 2.48
C ALA A 129 -2.67 -14.55 3.93
N GLU A 130 -1.59 -13.81 4.19
CA GLU A 130 -1.02 -13.53 5.52
C GLU A 130 -2.01 -12.81 6.44
N ASN A 131 -2.79 -11.90 5.88
CA ASN A 131 -3.73 -11.07 6.63
C ASN A 131 -5.20 -11.53 6.48
N GLY A 132 -5.44 -12.66 5.80
CA GLY A 132 -6.76 -13.27 5.73
C GLY A 132 -7.73 -12.62 4.75
N HIS A 133 -7.25 -11.81 3.82
CA HIS A 133 -8.05 -11.09 2.83
C HIS A 133 -8.37 -11.97 1.61
N LEU A 134 -9.31 -12.89 1.80
CA LEU A 134 -9.69 -13.88 0.80
C LEU A 134 -10.16 -13.25 -0.51
N ASP A 135 -10.93 -12.17 -0.45
CA ASP A 135 -11.47 -11.53 -1.64
C ASP A 135 -10.36 -10.90 -2.50
N CYS A 136 -9.37 -10.26 -1.85
CA CYS A 136 -8.18 -9.76 -2.53
C CYS A 136 -7.36 -10.92 -3.13
N LEU A 137 -7.15 -12.01 -2.38
CA LEU A 137 -6.43 -13.19 -2.85
C LEU A 137 -7.09 -13.80 -4.08
N LYS A 138 -8.42 -13.97 -4.06
CA LYS A 138 -9.20 -14.46 -5.21
C LYS A 138 -9.09 -13.53 -6.40
N TYR A 139 -9.29 -12.23 -6.20
CA TYR A 139 -9.22 -11.25 -7.26
C TYR A 139 -7.84 -11.24 -7.95
N LEU A 140 -6.78 -11.21 -7.16
CA LEU A 140 -5.40 -11.31 -7.67
C LEU A 140 -5.18 -12.58 -8.49
N ARG A 141 -5.71 -13.72 -8.04
CA ARG A 141 -5.49 -14.98 -8.73
C ARG A 141 -6.41 -15.19 -9.93
N GLU A 142 -7.70 -14.88 -9.79
CA GLU A 142 -8.72 -15.21 -10.80
C GLU A 142 -8.82 -14.15 -11.91
N THR A 143 -8.69 -12.87 -11.54
CA THR A 143 -8.84 -11.74 -12.49
C THR A 143 -7.48 -11.31 -13.03
N VAL A 144 -6.55 -11.00 -12.14
CA VAL A 144 -5.23 -10.45 -12.50
C VAL A 144 -4.27 -11.53 -13.00
N LYS A 145 -4.45 -12.80 -12.58
CA LYS A 145 -3.51 -13.90 -12.80
C LYS A 145 -2.14 -13.67 -12.17
N ALA A 146 -2.12 -12.91 -11.06
CA ALA A 146 -0.88 -12.65 -10.32
C ALA A 146 -0.18 -13.95 -9.93
N PRO A 147 1.16 -13.98 -9.97
CA PRO A 147 1.91 -15.14 -9.52
C PRO A 147 1.73 -15.36 -8.01
N TRP A 148 1.81 -16.58 -7.57
CA TRP A 148 1.85 -16.98 -6.17
C TRP A 148 2.89 -18.08 -5.92
N ASN A 149 3.25 -18.28 -4.68
CA ASN A 149 4.23 -19.29 -4.29
C ASN A 149 3.88 -19.93 -2.94
N ALA A 150 4.71 -20.85 -2.50
CA ALA A 150 4.55 -21.59 -1.24
C ALA A 150 4.45 -20.71 0.02
N GLN A 151 4.89 -19.46 -0.04
CA GLN A 151 4.77 -18.54 1.11
C GLN A 151 3.32 -18.19 1.40
N ALA A 152 2.46 -18.08 0.37
CA ALA A 152 1.04 -17.82 0.57
C ALA A 152 0.39 -18.90 1.44
N VAL A 153 0.70 -20.17 1.17
CA VAL A 153 0.20 -21.32 1.97
C VAL A 153 0.77 -21.25 3.39
N ARG A 154 2.08 -21.02 3.51
CA ARG A 154 2.76 -20.94 4.82
C ARG A 154 2.16 -19.84 5.68
N TYR A 155 2.00 -18.63 5.16
CA TYR A 155 1.49 -17.48 5.89
C TYR A 155 0.01 -17.65 6.26
N ALA A 156 -0.84 -18.13 5.35
CA ALA A 156 -2.24 -18.42 5.66
C ALA A 156 -2.37 -19.44 6.81
N HIS A 157 -1.51 -20.47 6.83
CA HIS A 157 -1.47 -21.47 7.90
C HIS A 157 -0.95 -20.88 9.22
N GLN A 158 0.20 -20.20 9.20
CA GLN A 158 0.84 -19.65 10.42
C GLN A 158 -0.01 -18.58 11.10
N ASN A 159 -0.72 -17.76 10.31
CA ASN A 159 -1.57 -16.69 10.85
C ASN A 159 -3.03 -17.11 11.06
N ASN A 160 -3.32 -18.41 10.94
CA ASN A 160 -4.64 -18.99 11.19
C ASN A 160 -5.77 -18.40 10.34
N HIS A 161 -5.54 -18.33 9.02
CA HIS A 161 -6.53 -17.90 8.03
C HIS A 161 -7.08 -19.09 7.22
N PRO A 162 -7.97 -19.92 7.82
CA PRO A 162 -8.38 -21.18 7.21
C PRO A 162 -9.08 -21.02 5.85
N LYS A 163 -9.80 -19.93 5.63
CA LYS A 163 -10.46 -19.68 4.34
C LYS A 163 -9.46 -19.41 3.21
N CYS A 164 -8.42 -18.62 3.48
CA CYS A 164 -7.35 -18.38 2.52
C CYS A 164 -6.54 -19.66 2.29
N LEU A 165 -6.22 -20.38 3.36
CA LEU A 165 -5.50 -21.64 3.27
C LEU A 165 -6.26 -22.65 2.42
N GLN A 166 -7.55 -22.86 2.67
CA GLN A 166 -8.37 -23.79 1.87
C GLN A 166 -8.42 -23.38 0.40
N TYR A 167 -8.62 -22.10 0.12
CA TYR A 167 -8.62 -21.60 -1.26
C TYR A 167 -7.29 -21.86 -1.97
N LEU A 168 -6.15 -21.65 -1.30
CA LEU A 168 -4.82 -21.92 -1.85
C LEU A 168 -4.62 -23.41 -2.16
N LEU A 169 -5.05 -24.30 -1.25
CA LEU A 169 -4.95 -25.74 -1.41
C LEU A 169 -5.84 -26.27 -2.54
N ASP A 170 -7.07 -25.77 -2.63
CA ASP A 170 -8.05 -26.15 -3.66
C ASP A 170 -7.65 -25.67 -5.08
N ASN A 171 -6.75 -24.70 -5.18
CA ASN A 171 -6.30 -24.14 -6.46
C ASN A 171 -4.81 -24.43 -6.76
N ASP A 172 -4.27 -25.52 -6.21
CA ASP A 172 -2.94 -26.02 -6.52
C ASP A 172 -1.80 -25.00 -6.28
N CYS A 173 -1.93 -24.15 -5.25
CA CYS A 173 -0.81 -23.30 -4.85
C CYS A 173 0.36 -24.15 -4.38
N PRO A 174 1.60 -23.86 -4.81
CA PRO A 174 2.77 -24.63 -4.38
C PRO A 174 2.86 -24.76 -2.86
N LEU A 175 3.17 -25.96 -2.38
CA LEU A 175 3.35 -26.23 -0.95
C LEU A 175 4.77 -25.89 -0.49
N PRO A 176 4.95 -25.46 0.76
CA PRO A 176 6.26 -25.36 1.38
C PRO A 176 7.02 -26.71 1.35
N GLN A 177 8.34 -26.64 1.33
CA GLN A 177 9.16 -27.86 1.32
C GLN A 177 8.83 -28.76 2.52
N GLY A 178 8.59 -30.04 2.25
CA GLY A 178 8.23 -31.03 3.26
C GLY A 178 6.74 -31.11 3.60
N TRP A 179 5.94 -30.14 3.17
CA TRP A 179 4.49 -30.16 3.40
C TRP A 179 3.79 -31.01 2.35
N ARG A 180 2.66 -31.63 2.74
CA ARG A 180 1.82 -32.44 1.85
C ARG A 180 0.35 -32.12 2.11
N TYR A 181 -0.45 -32.18 1.06
CA TYR A 181 -1.91 -32.07 1.17
C TYR A 181 -2.51 -33.31 0.54
N GLU A 182 -3.05 -34.19 1.39
CA GLU A 182 -3.55 -35.51 0.97
C GLU A 182 -4.89 -35.77 1.68
N HIS A 183 -5.88 -36.26 0.94
CA HIS A 183 -7.22 -36.62 1.46
C HIS A 183 -7.95 -35.48 2.21
N GLY A 184 -7.65 -34.21 1.84
CA GLY A 184 -8.25 -33.05 2.49
C GLY A 184 -7.53 -32.58 3.78
N GLU A 185 -6.41 -33.22 4.13
CA GLU A 185 -5.61 -32.88 5.31
C GLU A 185 -4.23 -32.33 4.93
N LEU A 186 -3.84 -31.25 5.60
CA LEU A 186 -2.52 -30.65 5.43
C LEU A 186 -1.55 -31.19 6.47
N HIS A 187 -0.51 -31.87 6.01
CA HIS A 187 0.58 -32.39 6.83
C HIS A 187 1.77 -31.44 6.76
N THR A 188 2.14 -30.84 7.89
CA THR A 188 3.30 -29.94 8.01
C THR A 188 4.43 -30.70 8.70
N SER A 189 5.65 -30.65 8.13
CA SER A 189 6.84 -31.28 8.72
C SER A 189 7.45 -30.42 9.80
#